data_5986242398bea996295800d9e74d758e
#
_entry.id   5986242398bea996295800d9e74d758e
#
_cell.length_a   1.000
_cell.length_b   1.000
_cell.length_c   1.000
_cell.angle_alpha   90.00
_cell.angle_beta   90.00
_cell.angle_gamma   90.00
#
_symmetry.space_group_name_H-M   'P 1'
#
loop_
_entity.id
_entity.type
_entity.pdbx_description
1 polymer ?
#
loop_
_entity_poly.entity_id
_entity_poly.type
_entity_poly.pdbx_seq_one_letter_code
_entity_poly.pdbx_strand_id
1 'polypeptide(L)'
;TPGKLVIYRNAGEFATVASRLRSDPLNVEQVLDYQECLRIEPALAHSPVPLAGGVFTAGEAVADCYALSLQLAERLRAHSHFRGFVQAQAQGFVIRGDRAVALRTHQGERDAHAFVVAAGLQSRTLALTAGIHLPIYPLKGYSLTAPIGPEHKPPVVSVTDIEKKILYAQIGNELRVAAMADLVGEDTRIDPARMASLYRSVQATFPQAADYDSAEEWAGLRPATPSGAPILGATPVSGLWLNVGHGALGFTMSFGSARIVADLIAGRPSPLSLDGLQLRG
;
A
#
# COMPACT_ATOMS: atom_id res chain seq x y z
N THR A 1 9.41 12.21 -5.80
CA THR A 1 8.68 13.47 -5.72
C THR A 1 8.42 13.77 -4.25
N PRO A 2 8.95 14.85 -3.70
CA PRO A 2 8.74 15.20 -2.30
C PRO A 2 7.38 15.88 -2.10
N GLY A 3 6.72 15.53 -1.01
CA GLY A 3 5.45 16.09 -0.59
C GLY A 3 4.23 15.35 -1.10
N LYS A 4 3.14 15.51 -0.34
CA LYS A 4 1.80 15.02 -0.69
C LYS A 4 0.78 16.10 -0.44
N LEU A 5 -0.08 16.33 -1.42
CA LEU A 5 -1.20 17.26 -1.36
C LEU A 5 -2.51 16.48 -1.37
N VAL A 6 -3.30 16.57 -0.31
CA VAL A 6 -4.68 16.07 -0.28
C VAL A 6 -5.59 17.23 -0.66
N ILE A 7 -6.34 17.08 -1.76
CA ILE A 7 -7.25 18.12 -2.26
C ILE A 7 -8.69 17.83 -1.84
N TYR A 8 -9.39 18.92 -1.50
CA TYR A 8 -10.80 18.93 -1.10
C TYR A 8 -11.61 19.78 -2.06
N ARG A 9 -12.74 19.24 -2.51
CA ARG A 9 -13.68 19.97 -3.38
C ARG A 9 -14.88 20.47 -2.60
N ASN A 10 -15.28 19.75 -1.53
CA ASN A 10 -16.33 20.15 -0.62
C ASN A 10 -15.81 21.14 0.43
N ALA A 11 -16.36 22.37 0.43
CA ALA A 11 -15.93 23.42 1.36
C ALA A 11 -16.21 23.08 2.84
N GLY A 12 -17.31 22.36 3.13
CA GLY A 12 -17.68 21.96 4.50
C GLY A 12 -16.74 20.91 5.07
N GLU A 13 -16.39 19.90 4.27
CA GLU A 13 -15.41 18.89 4.67
C GLU A 13 -14.02 19.51 4.87
N PHE A 14 -13.60 20.39 3.94
CA PHE A 14 -12.34 21.11 4.06
C PHE A 14 -12.30 21.95 5.33
N ALA A 15 -13.34 22.75 5.61
CA ALA A 15 -13.41 23.59 6.81
C ALA A 15 -13.29 22.76 8.10
N THR A 16 -13.93 21.58 8.13
CA THR A 16 -13.88 20.67 9.29
C THR A 16 -12.45 20.15 9.52
N VAL A 17 -11.79 19.68 8.47
CA VAL A 17 -10.42 19.17 8.54
C VAL A 17 -9.44 20.29 8.87
N ALA A 18 -9.57 21.45 8.23
CA ALA A 18 -8.74 22.63 8.47
C ALA A 18 -8.81 23.10 9.93
N SER A 19 -10.03 23.16 10.51
CA SER A 19 -10.23 23.51 11.90
C SER A 19 -9.53 22.54 12.85
N ARG A 20 -9.70 21.24 12.61
CA ARG A 20 -9.05 20.19 13.41
C ARG A 20 -7.52 20.30 13.37
N LEU A 21 -6.94 20.42 12.18
CA LEU A 21 -5.48 20.49 12.01
C LEU A 21 -4.89 21.75 12.64
N ARG A 22 -5.58 22.90 12.54
CA ARG A 22 -5.11 24.16 13.17
C ARG A 22 -5.20 24.12 14.69
N SER A 23 -6.08 23.30 15.28
CA SER A 23 -6.21 23.15 16.72
C SER A 23 -5.27 22.10 17.32
N ASP A 24 -4.62 21.29 16.51
CA ASP A 24 -3.67 20.27 16.97
C ASP A 24 -2.26 20.86 17.09
N PRO A 25 -1.70 20.99 18.31
CA PRO A 25 -0.36 21.55 18.51
C PRO A 25 0.78 20.66 17.97
N LEU A 26 0.50 19.39 17.68
CA LEU A 26 1.45 18.42 17.12
C LEU A 26 1.34 18.32 15.60
N ASN A 27 0.41 19.05 14.99
CA ASN A 27 0.21 19.01 13.54
C ASN A 27 1.42 19.54 12.78
N VAL A 28 1.87 18.75 11.80
CA VAL A 28 2.95 19.11 10.86
C VAL A 28 2.45 19.40 9.45
N GLU A 29 1.14 19.27 9.22
CA GLU A 29 0.50 19.45 7.93
C GLU A 29 0.10 20.91 7.71
N GLN A 30 0.23 21.39 6.48
CA GLN A 30 -0.10 22.74 6.09
C GLN A 30 -1.49 22.78 5.47
N VAL A 31 -2.38 23.58 6.06
CA VAL A 31 -3.71 23.85 5.50
C VAL A 31 -3.60 24.97 4.48
N LEU A 32 -3.94 24.68 3.23
CA LEU A 32 -3.73 25.57 2.08
C LEU A 32 -5.07 26.00 1.47
N ASP A 33 -5.19 27.26 1.10
CA ASP A 33 -6.26 27.71 0.23
C ASP A 33 -6.04 27.29 -1.23
N TYR A 34 -6.99 27.64 -2.11
CA TYR A 34 -6.89 27.29 -3.53
C TYR A 34 -5.62 27.83 -4.20
N GLN A 35 -5.27 29.11 -3.94
CA GLN A 35 -4.11 29.75 -4.56
C GLN A 35 -2.80 29.16 -4.04
N GLU A 36 -2.78 28.79 -2.79
CA GLU A 36 -1.66 28.07 -2.16
C GLU A 36 -1.49 26.65 -2.73
N CYS A 37 -2.60 25.95 -2.96
CA CYS A 37 -2.55 24.66 -3.66
C CYS A 37 -1.95 24.77 -5.06
N LEU A 38 -2.29 25.82 -5.83
CA LEU A 38 -1.72 26.05 -7.16
C LEU A 38 -0.22 26.38 -7.13
N ARG A 39 0.27 27.00 -6.06
CA ARG A 39 1.73 27.24 -5.90
C ARG A 39 2.49 25.96 -5.63
N ILE A 40 1.90 25.02 -4.87
CA ILE A 40 2.49 23.72 -4.58
C ILE A 40 2.37 22.78 -5.79
N GLU A 41 1.20 22.78 -6.43
CA GLU A 41 0.88 21.87 -7.55
C GLU A 41 0.29 22.67 -8.74
N PRO A 42 1.15 23.22 -9.60
CA PRO A 42 0.71 24.06 -10.71
C PRO A 42 -0.18 23.36 -11.74
N ALA A 43 -0.08 22.03 -11.88
CA ALA A 43 -0.91 21.27 -12.82
C ALA A 43 -2.41 21.36 -12.50
N LEU A 44 -2.78 21.65 -11.24
CA LEU A 44 -4.17 21.88 -10.83
C LEU A 44 -4.80 23.11 -11.48
N ALA A 45 -4.00 24.07 -11.98
CA ALA A 45 -4.51 25.23 -12.70
C ALA A 45 -5.24 24.86 -14.01
N HIS A 46 -4.97 23.66 -14.55
CA HIS A 46 -5.63 23.15 -15.76
C HIS A 46 -6.91 22.36 -15.46
N SER A 47 -7.21 22.12 -14.16
CA SER A 47 -8.44 21.45 -13.76
C SER A 47 -9.67 22.35 -13.96
N PRO A 48 -10.68 21.92 -14.72
CA PRO A 48 -11.93 22.66 -14.81
C PRO A 48 -12.80 22.53 -13.54
N VAL A 49 -12.42 21.66 -12.63
CA VAL A 49 -13.19 21.39 -11.41
C VAL A 49 -12.62 22.19 -10.24
N PRO A 50 -13.43 23.05 -9.59
CA PRO A 50 -12.95 23.90 -8.51
C PRO A 50 -12.53 23.08 -7.28
N LEU A 51 -11.58 23.64 -6.52
CA LEU A 51 -11.13 23.11 -5.23
C LEU A 51 -11.53 24.10 -4.12
N ALA A 52 -11.88 23.57 -2.96
CA ALA A 52 -12.09 24.34 -1.75
C ALA A 52 -10.76 24.65 -1.03
N GLY A 53 -9.77 23.79 -1.18
CA GLY A 53 -8.44 23.90 -0.60
C GLY A 53 -7.73 22.56 -0.51
N GLY A 54 -6.65 22.51 0.25
CA GLY A 54 -5.86 21.29 0.41
C GLY A 54 -5.11 21.22 1.73
N VAL A 55 -4.58 20.03 1.98
CA VAL A 55 -3.67 19.75 3.10
C VAL A 55 -2.36 19.21 2.52
N PHE A 56 -1.26 19.87 2.79
CA PHE A 56 0.06 19.52 2.28
C PHE A 56 0.97 18.99 3.38
N THR A 57 1.62 17.85 3.11
CA THR A 57 2.61 17.22 3.99
C THR A 57 3.95 17.15 3.27
N ALA A 58 4.86 18.05 3.61
CA ALA A 58 6.16 18.20 2.95
C ALA A 58 7.09 16.99 3.14
N GLY A 59 6.97 16.29 4.27
CA GLY A 59 7.82 15.14 4.62
C GLY A 59 7.45 13.83 3.94
N GLU A 60 6.32 13.76 3.22
CA GLU A 60 5.95 12.57 2.45
C GLU A 60 6.68 12.51 1.11
N ALA A 61 6.85 11.30 0.59
CA ALA A 61 7.47 11.07 -0.70
C ALA A 61 6.83 9.89 -1.42
N VAL A 62 6.94 9.90 -2.74
CA VAL A 62 6.57 8.77 -3.60
C VAL A 62 7.80 7.98 -3.95
N ALA A 63 7.66 6.65 -3.95
CA ALA A 63 8.72 5.75 -4.38
C ALA A 63 8.15 4.60 -5.22
N ASP A 64 8.98 4.06 -6.09
CA ASP A 64 8.68 2.88 -6.88
C ASP A 64 8.88 1.62 -6.02
N CYS A 65 7.76 0.96 -5.67
CA CYS A 65 7.80 -0.26 -4.85
C CYS A 65 8.42 -1.46 -5.58
N TYR A 66 8.33 -1.51 -6.92
CA TYR A 66 8.95 -2.56 -7.71
C TYR A 66 10.46 -2.40 -7.73
N ALA A 67 10.95 -1.21 -8.06
CA ALA A 67 12.38 -0.90 -8.06
C ALA A 67 13.01 -1.13 -6.67
N LEU A 68 12.32 -0.72 -5.60
CA LEU A 68 12.77 -0.99 -4.23
C LEU A 68 12.87 -2.49 -3.94
N SER A 69 11.86 -3.28 -4.35
CA SER A 69 11.87 -4.74 -4.14
C SER A 69 13.02 -5.43 -4.84
N LEU A 70 13.34 -5.00 -6.08
CA LEU A 70 14.50 -5.50 -6.82
C LEU A 70 15.81 -5.17 -6.11
N GLN A 71 15.99 -3.92 -5.68
CA GLN A 71 17.19 -3.49 -4.95
C GLN A 71 17.37 -4.23 -3.61
N LEU A 72 16.28 -4.46 -2.88
CA LEU A 72 16.31 -5.27 -1.65
C LEU A 72 16.73 -6.71 -1.94
N ALA A 73 16.22 -7.31 -3.02
CA ALA A 73 16.58 -8.66 -3.42
C ALA A 73 18.09 -8.76 -3.78
N GLU A 74 18.66 -7.76 -4.46
CA GLU A 74 20.09 -7.69 -4.76
C GLU A 74 20.93 -7.55 -3.50
N ARG A 75 20.53 -6.66 -2.58
CA ARG A 75 21.21 -6.50 -1.29
C ARG A 75 21.18 -7.76 -0.46
N LEU A 76 20.05 -8.49 -0.45
CA LEU A 76 19.94 -9.79 0.21
C LEU A 76 20.90 -10.81 -0.39
N ARG A 77 21.00 -10.92 -1.71
CA ARG A 77 21.93 -11.86 -2.38
C ARG A 77 23.39 -11.60 -1.99
N ALA A 78 23.76 -10.34 -1.76
CA ALA A 78 25.10 -9.95 -1.32
C ALA A 78 25.35 -10.17 0.18
N HIS A 79 24.33 -10.47 0.97
CA HIS A 79 24.45 -10.60 2.42
C HIS A 79 24.96 -12.00 2.83
N SER A 80 25.97 -12.08 3.67
CA SER A 80 26.66 -13.34 4.06
C SER A 80 25.73 -14.38 4.72
N HIS A 81 24.66 -13.95 5.38
CA HIS A 81 23.68 -14.83 6.02
C HIS A 81 22.52 -15.24 5.10
N PHE A 82 22.44 -14.67 3.89
CA PHE A 82 21.39 -15.05 2.96
C PHE A 82 21.65 -16.45 2.37
N ARG A 83 20.61 -17.30 2.37
CA ARG A 83 20.71 -18.70 1.92
C ARG A 83 20.05 -18.96 0.57
N GLY A 84 19.43 -17.96 -0.02
CA GLY A 84 18.86 -18.04 -1.36
C GLY A 84 17.36 -17.77 -1.41
N PHE A 85 16.88 -17.58 -2.64
CA PHE A 85 15.46 -17.62 -2.98
C PHE A 85 15.12 -19.02 -3.50
N VAL A 86 14.05 -19.59 -3.00
CA VAL A 86 13.53 -20.89 -3.45
C VAL A 86 12.27 -20.65 -4.25
N GLN A 87 12.30 -20.95 -5.53
CA GLN A 87 11.13 -20.86 -6.40
C GLN A 87 10.27 -22.11 -6.24
N ALA A 88 9.45 -22.13 -5.18
CA ALA A 88 8.59 -23.25 -4.85
C ALA A 88 7.22 -22.76 -4.35
N GLN A 89 6.18 -23.52 -4.68
CA GLN A 89 4.83 -23.30 -4.17
C GLN A 89 4.72 -23.85 -2.75
N ALA A 90 4.47 -22.98 -1.77
CA ALA A 90 4.16 -23.37 -0.40
C ALA A 90 2.77 -24.03 -0.34
N GLN A 91 2.69 -25.20 0.29
CA GLN A 91 1.47 -26.00 0.40
C GLN A 91 0.93 -26.09 1.84
N GLY A 92 1.77 -25.85 2.84
CA GLY A 92 1.37 -25.89 4.24
C GLY A 92 2.54 -26.11 5.18
N PHE A 93 2.24 -26.14 6.48
CA PHE A 93 3.24 -26.35 7.52
C PHE A 93 3.19 -27.76 8.05
N VAL A 94 4.36 -28.30 8.42
CA VAL A 94 4.50 -29.53 9.20
C VAL A 94 4.58 -29.12 10.66
N ILE A 95 3.59 -29.54 11.44
CA ILE A 95 3.48 -29.21 12.85
C ILE A 95 3.82 -30.48 13.67
N ARG A 96 4.70 -30.34 14.65
CA ARG A 96 5.02 -31.37 15.64
C ARG A 96 4.79 -30.80 17.03
N GLY A 97 3.83 -31.40 17.77
CA GLY A 97 3.34 -30.79 18.99
C GLY A 97 2.70 -29.43 18.72
N ASP A 98 3.20 -28.40 19.36
CA ASP A 98 2.78 -27.00 19.21
C ASP A 98 3.66 -26.19 18.26
N ARG A 99 4.61 -26.83 17.52
CA ARG A 99 5.67 -26.15 16.77
C ARG A 99 5.61 -26.43 15.28
N ALA A 100 5.77 -25.39 14.45
CA ALA A 100 6.09 -25.50 13.05
C ALA A 100 7.57 -25.89 12.87
N VAL A 101 7.82 -27.04 12.22
CA VAL A 101 9.17 -27.58 12.03
C VAL A 101 9.62 -27.57 10.57
N ALA A 102 8.67 -27.60 9.61
CA ALA A 102 8.99 -27.50 8.19
C ALA A 102 7.87 -26.81 7.41
N LEU A 103 8.22 -26.20 6.28
CA LEU A 103 7.31 -25.76 5.23
C LEU A 103 7.23 -26.85 4.15
N ARG A 104 6.05 -27.37 3.88
CA ARG A 104 5.79 -28.31 2.79
C ARG A 104 5.64 -27.52 1.49
N THR A 105 6.39 -27.94 0.48
CA THR A 105 6.33 -27.38 -0.88
C THR A 105 6.13 -28.51 -1.89
N HIS A 106 5.78 -28.17 -3.14
CA HIS A 106 5.70 -29.14 -4.23
C HIS A 106 7.06 -29.79 -4.57
N GLN A 107 8.18 -29.25 -4.04
CA GLN A 107 9.54 -29.76 -4.22
C GLN A 107 10.07 -30.49 -2.96
N GLY A 108 9.23 -30.77 -1.97
CA GLY A 108 9.59 -31.36 -0.69
C GLY A 108 9.52 -30.39 0.48
N GLU A 109 9.94 -30.88 1.64
CA GLU A 109 9.91 -30.13 2.89
C GLU A 109 11.16 -29.24 3.03
N ARG A 110 10.99 -28.10 3.71
CA ARG A 110 12.04 -27.13 4.01
C ARG A 110 12.03 -26.82 5.50
N ASP A 111 13.07 -27.25 6.20
CA ASP A 111 13.21 -27.06 7.64
C ASP A 111 13.68 -25.64 7.96
N ALA A 112 13.17 -25.08 9.05
CA ALA A 112 13.63 -23.83 9.61
C ALA A 112 13.30 -23.72 11.11
N HIS A 113 14.00 -22.82 11.81
CA HIS A 113 13.70 -22.52 13.22
C HIS A 113 12.50 -21.58 13.38
N ALA A 114 12.27 -20.73 12.38
CA ALA A 114 11.16 -19.79 12.35
C ALA A 114 10.66 -19.61 10.91
N PHE A 115 9.35 -19.50 10.76
CA PHE A 115 8.66 -19.26 9.50
C PHE A 115 7.89 -17.94 9.61
N VAL A 116 8.00 -17.08 8.60
CA VAL A 116 7.22 -15.86 8.51
C VAL A 116 6.26 -15.96 7.35
N VAL A 117 4.97 -15.91 7.63
CA VAL A 117 3.94 -15.80 6.60
C VAL A 117 3.83 -14.35 6.17
N ALA A 118 4.14 -14.06 4.90
CA ALA A 118 4.07 -12.73 4.28
C ALA A 118 3.58 -12.84 2.82
N ALA A 119 2.59 -13.72 2.57
CA ALA A 119 2.16 -14.14 1.23
C ALA A 119 0.91 -13.40 0.72
N GLY A 120 0.66 -12.16 1.17
CA GLY A 120 -0.52 -11.39 0.75
C GLY A 120 -1.83 -12.12 1.04
N LEU A 121 -2.69 -12.29 0.04
CA LEU A 121 -3.96 -13.02 0.19
C LEU A 121 -3.77 -14.51 0.46
N GLN A 122 -2.74 -15.13 -0.13
CA GLN A 122 -2.44 -16.54 0.06
C GLN A 122 -2.02 -16.87 1.50
N SER A 123 -1.67 -15.86 2.29
CA SER A 123 -1.41 -16.02 3.73
C SER A 123 -2.59 -16.67 4.46
N ARG A 124 -3.83 -16.36 4.04
CA ARG A 124 -5.05 -16.94 4.62
C ARG A 124 -5.08 -18.45 4.48
N THR A 125 -4.90 -18.94 3.25
CA THR A 125 -4.92 -20.37 2.95
C THR A 125 -3.72 -21.08 3.58
N LEU A 126 -2.54 -20.46 3.53
CA LEU A 126 -1.33 -21.05 4.08
C LEU A 126 -1.39 -21.15 5.61
N ALA A 127 -1.83 -20.12 6.32
CA ALA A 127 -1.97 -20.12 7.77
C ALA A 127 -3.04 -21.14 8.25
N LEU A 128 -4.11 -21.32 7.46
CA LEU A 128 -5.16 -22.31 7.76
C LEU A 128 -4.62 -23.73 7.86
N THR A 129 -3.55 -24.07 7.13
CA THR A 129 -2.89 -25.39 7.23
C THR A 129 -2.25 -25.64 8.60
N ALA A 130 -2.02 -24.58 9.38
CA ALA A 130 -1.57 -24.64 10.77
C ALA A 130 -2.71 -24.36 11.77
N GLY A 131 -3.97 -24.40 11.33
CA GLY A 131 -5.14 -24.15 12.17
C GLY A 131 -5.38 -22.68 12.49
N ILE A 132 -4.69 -21.76 11.80
CA ILE A 132 -4.76 -20.30 12.06
C ILE A 132 -5.71 -19.65 11.05
N HIS A 133 -6.76 -19.01 11.55
CA HIS A 133 -7.71 -18.25 10.75
C HIS A 133 -7.31 -16.78 10.69
N LEU A 134 -7.04 -16.27 9.49
CA LEU A 134 -6.69 -14.88 9.26
C LEU A 134 -7.91 -14.13 8.68
N PRO A 135 -8.36 -13.05 9.31
CA PRO A 135 -9.46 -12.23 8.82
C PRO A 135 -8.98 -11.30 7.69
N ILE A 136 -8.48 -11.88 6.62
CA ILE A 136 -8.01 -11.14 5.45
C ILE A 136 -9.02 -11.30 4.32
N TYR A 137 -9.44 -10.18 3.73
CA TYR A 137 -10.34 -10.14 2.60
C TYR A 137 -9.70 -9.44 1.40
N PRO A 138 -9.90 -9.94 0.17
CA PRO A 138 -9.41 -9.29 -1.04
C PRO A 138 -10.21 -8.02 -1.32
N LEU A 139 -9.54 -6.87 -1.30
CA LEU A 139 -10.11 -5.58 -1.65
C LEU A 139 -9.56 -5.14 -3.00
N LYS A 140 -10.38 -5.24 -4.05
CA LYS A 140 -9.96 -4.95 -5.42
C LYS A 140 -9.77 -3.46 -5.62
N GLY A 141 -8.62 -3.10 -6.20
CA GLY A 141 -8.32 -1.75 -6.65
C GLY A 141 -7.99 -1.73 -8.11
N TYR A 142 -8.10 -0.55 -8.71
CA TYR A 142 -7.74 -0.29 -10.09
C TYR A 142 -6.63 0.74 -10.17
N SER A 143 -5.82 0.66 -11.19
CA SER A 143 -4.86 1.71 -11.52
C SER A 143 -4.73 1.86 -13.03
N LEU A 144 -4.32 3.04 -13.45
CA LEU A 144 -3.78 3.29 -14.77
C LEU A 144 -2.37 3.86 -14.65
N THR A 145 -1.53 3.54 -15.64
CA THR A 145 -0.19 4.09 -15.75
C THR A 145 -0.06 4.67 -17.16
N ALA A 146 0.10 5.98 -17.26
CA ALA A 146 0.12 6.72 -18.51
C ALA A 146 1.50 7.34 -18.75
N PRO A 147 2.08 7.24 -19.97
CA PRO A 147 3.38 7.82 -20.28
C PRO A 147 3.31 9.36 -20.30
N ILE A 148 4.40 9.99 -19.83
CA ILE A 148 4.55 11.44 -19.80
C ILE A 148 5.53 11.84 -20.89
N GLY A 149 5.07 12.58 -21.91
CA GLY A 149 5.89 13.20 -22.92
C GLY A 149 6.29 14.64 -22.55
N PRO A 150 7.14 15.28 -23.37
CA PRO A 150 7.67 16.63 -23.09
C PRO A 150 6.60 17.74 -23.09
N GLU A 151 5.46 17.50 -23.75
CA GLU A 151 4.32 18.44 -23.81
C GLU A 151 3.40 18.36 -22.59
N HIS A 152 3.51 17.29 -21.81
CA HIS A 152 2.62 17.06 -20.68
C HIS A 152 3.03 17.84 -19.42
N LYS A 153 2.07 18.06 -18.57
CA LYS A 153 2.20 18.78 -17.28
C LYS A 153 1.76 17.89 -16.13
N PRO A 154 2.58 16.90 -15.78
CA PRO A 154 2.25 15.97 -14.68
C PRO A 154 2.27 16.69 -13.33
N PRO A 155 1.60 16.13 -12.31
CA PRO A 155 1.69 16.66 -10.96
C PRO A 155 3.12 16.54 -10.42
N VAL A 156 3.62 17.64 -9.81
CA VAL A 156 4.97 17.73 -9.24
C VAL A 156 5.06 17.18 -7.83
N VAL A 157 3.93 17.03 -7.13
CA VAL A 157 3.80 16.35 -5.84
C VAL A 157 2.82 15.18 -5.97
N SER A 158 2.81 14.27 -4.99
CA SER A 158 1.72 13.29 -4.93
C SER A 158 0.41 13.98 -4.58
N VAL A 159 -0.64 13.75 -5.35
CA VAL A 159 -1.96 14.35 -5.11
C VAL A 159 -2.97 13.26 -4.77
N THR A 160 -3.75 13.48 -3.71
CA THR A 160 -4.91 12.65 -3.38
C THR A 160 -6.18 13.48 -3.45
N ASP A 161 -7.08 13.14 -4.37
CA ASP A 161 -8.45 13.65 -4.39
C ASP A 161 -9.27 12.84 -3.39
N ILE A 162 -9.56 13.43 -2.23
CA ILE A 162 -10.14 12.69 -1.10
C ILE A 162 -11.57 12.25 -1.37
N GLU A 163 -12.36 13.06 -2.07
CA GLU A 163 -13.76 12.76 -2.37
C GLU A 163 -13.89 11.67 -3.44
N LYS A 164 -13.03 11.69 -4.44
CA LYS A 164 -12.98 10.66 -5.48
C LYS A 164 -12.19 9.44 -5.07
N LYS A 165 -11.41 9.53 -3.97
CA LYS A 165 -10.49 8.48 -3.49
C LYS A 165 -9.50 8.03 -4.58
N ILE A 166 -8.92 9.03 -5.28
CA ILE A 166 -7.95 8.82 -6.35
C ILE A 166 -6.62 9.41 -5.91
N LEU A 167 -5.56 8.63 -6.06
CA LEU A 167 -4.18 9.04 -5.84
C LEU A 167 -3.49 9.19 -7.20
N TYR A 168 -2.79 10.31 -7.37
CA TYR A 168 -1.97 10.63 -8.54
C TYR A 168 -0.52 10.76 -8.11
N ALA A 169 0.39 10.14 -8.84
CA ALA A 169 1.82 10.23 -8.56
C ALA A 169 2.63 10.10 -9.84
N GLN A 170 3.60 10.97 -10.03
CA GLN A 170 4.61 10.79 -11.06
C GLN A 170 5.69 9.84 -10.54
N ILE A 171 5.96 8.76 -11.28
CA ILE A 171 7.04 7.81 -11.03
C ILE A 171 7.87 7.69 -12.30
N GLY A 172 9.08 8.22 -12.28
CA GLY A 172 9.88 8.32 -13.51
C GLY A 172 9.18 9.16 -14.57
N ASN A 173 9.02 8.60 -15.76
CA ASN A 173 8.32 9.22 -16.90
C ASN A 173 6.87 8.74 -17.03
N GLU A 174 6.24 8.32 -15.96
CA GLU A 174 4.89 7.82 -15.96
C GLU A 174 4.04 8.50 -14.89
N LEU A 175 2.79 8.79 -15.23
CA LEU A 175 1.75 9.14 -14.28
C LEU A 175 1.05 7.86 -13.81
N ARG A 176 1.24 7.50 -12.55
CA ARG A 176 0.51 6.42 -11.94
C ARG A 176 -0.69 6.94 -11.17
N VAL A 177 -1.86 6.40 -11.50
CA VAL A 177 -3.11 6.72 -10.83
C VAL A 177 -3.66 5.45 -10.19
N ALA A 178 -3.98 5.52 -8.90
CA ALA A 178 -4.57 4.42 -8.15
C ALA A 178 -5.90 4.85 -7.54
N ALA A 179 -6.92 3.99 -7.68
CA ALA A 179 -8.27 4.30 -7.24
C ALA A 179 -9.06 3.06 -6.84
N MET A 180 -10.24 3.33 -6.27
CA MET A 180 -11.32 2.39 -6.03
C MET A 180 -11.02 1.31 -5.00
N ALA A 181 -12.11 0.75 -4.48
CA ALA A 181 -12.08 -0.35 -3.53
C ALA A 181 -13.38 -1.13 -3.68
N ASP A 182 -13.30 -2.29 -4.35
CA ASP A 182 -14.45 -3.13 -4.64
C ASP A 182 -14.38 -4.44 -3.84
N LEU A 183 -15.51 -4.83 -3.26
CA LEU A 183 -15.67 -6.08 -2.53
C LEU A 183 -16.29 -7.14 -3.48
N VAL A 184 -15.44 -7.77 -4.28
CA VAL A 184 -15.84 -8.70 -5.35
C VAL A 184 -15.19 -10.09 -5.23
N GLY A 185 -14.69 -10.41 -4.04
CA GLY A 185 -13.93 -11.64 -3.83
C GLY A 185 -12.58 -11.59 -4.56
N GLU A 186 -12.17 -12.73 -5.10
CA GLU A 186 -10.87 -12.88 -5.77
C GLU A 186 -10.92 -12.56 -7.29
N ASP A 187 -11.95 -11.86 -7.74
CA ASP A 187 -12.08 -11.45 -9.14
C ASP A 187 -11.10 -10.32 -9.49
N THR A 188 -10.12 -10.61 -10.37
CA THR A 188 -9.10 -9.66 -10.86
C THR A 188 -9.41 -9.10 -12.24
N ARG A 189 -10.53 -9.46 -12.88
CA ARG A 189 -10.90 -8.93 -14.20
C ARG A 189 -11.07 -7.42 -14.14
N ILE A 190 -10.56 -6.73 -15.13
CA ILE A 190 -10.74 -5.28 -15.27
C ILE A 190 -12.18 -5.01 -15.72
N ASP A 191 -12.92 -4.22 -14.94
CA ASP A 191 -14.27 -3.79 -15.29
C ASP A 191 -14.20 -2.53 -16.16
N PRO A 192 -14.65 -2.58 -17.42
CA PRO A 192 -14.57 -1.44 -18.33
C PRO A 192 -15.37 -0.21 -17.85
N ALA A 193 -16.50 -0.42 -17.16
CA ALA A 193 -17.30 0.69 -16.63
C ALA A 193 -16.57 1.42 -15.49
N ARG A 194 -15.87 0.66 -14.64
CA ARG A 194 -15.01 1.21 -13.58
C ARG A 194 -13.84 2.00 -14.19
N MET A 195 -13.16 1.45 -15.19
CA MET A 195 -12.06 2.14 -15.87
C MET A 195 -12.54 3.40 -16.59
N ALA A 196 -13.63 3.36 -17.31
CA ALA A 196 -14.21 4.55 -17.94
C ALA A 196 -14.55 5.65 -16.92
N SER A 197 -15.01 5.29 -15.73
CA SER A 197 -15.23 6.23 -14.64
C SER A 197 -13.91 6.82 -14.10
N LEU A 198 -12.86 6.00 -14.00
CA LEU A 198 -11.54 6.44 -13.59
C LEU A 198 -10.95 7.43 -14.60
N TYR A 199 -10.96 7.11 -15.89
CA TYR A 199 -10.47 7.99 -16.96
C TYR A 199 -11.15 9.36 -16.92
N ARG A 200 -12.50 9.41 -16.84
CA ARG A 200 -13.24 10.68 -16.74
C ARG A 200 -12.78 11.50 -15.52
N SER A 201 -12.56 10.84 -14.39
CA SER A 201 -12.14 11.52 -13.16
C SER A 201 -10.71 12.07 -13.25
N VAL A 202 -9.82 11.30 -13.87
CA VAL A 202 -8.41 11.64 -14.04
C VAL A 202 -8.27 12.81 -15.00
N GLN A 203 -8.90 12.73 -16.16
CA GLN A 203 -8.89 13.79 -17.18
C GLN A 203 -9.58 15.08 -16.68
N ALA A 204 -10.60 14.96 -15.82
CA ALA A 204 -11.20 16.12 -15.18
C ALA A 204 -10.32 16.76 -14.10
N THR A 205 -9.36 16.03 -13.52
CA THR A 205 -8.47 16.59 -12.48
C THR A 205 -7.17 17.08 -13.10
N PHE A 206 -6.56 16.29 -13.99
CA PHE A 206 -5.28 16.58 -14.63
C PHE A 206 -5.37 16.33 -16.15
N PRO A 207 -6.07 17.20 -16.91
CA PRO A 207 -6.31 16.97 -18.34
C PRO A 207 -5.06 16.93 -19.21
N GLN A 208 -3.95 17.51 -18.75
CA GLN A 208 -2.70 17.67 -19.51
C GLN A 208 -1.53 16.88 -18.91
N ALA A 209 -1.78 15.94 -17.96
CA ALA A 209 -0.70 15.34 -17.19
C ALA A 209 0.05 14.22 -17.90
N ALA A 210 -0.58 13.52 -18.84
CA ALA A 210 0.00 12.35 -19.50
C ALA A 210 -0.77 12.00 -20.79
N ASP A 211 -0.22 11.09 -21.57
CA ASP A 211 -0.92 10.46 -22.71
C ASP A 211 -1.86 9.35 -22.18
N TYR A 212 -3.11 9.71 -21.99
CA TYR A 212 -4.13 8.80 -21.46
C TYR A 212 -4.60 7.75 -22.48
N ASP A 213 -4.40 7.98 -23.77
CA ASP A 213 -4.78 7.04 -24.83
C ASP A 213 -3.82 5.85 -24.89
N SER A 214 -2.58 6.04 -24.44
CA SER A 214 -1.56 5.01 -24.31
C SER A 214 -1.45 4.42 -22.90
N ALA A 215 -2.40 4.69 -22.01
CA ALA A 215 -2.32 4.23 -20.62
C ALA A 215 -2.54 2.72 -20.49
N GLU A 216 -1.74 2.09 -19.63
CA GLU A 216 -1.91 0.71 -19.22
C GLU A 216 -2.87 0.59 -18.02
N GLU A 217 -3.85 -0.29 -18.15
CA GLU A 217 -4.84 -0.59 -17.11
C GLU A 217 -4.41 -1.77 -16.26
N TRP A 218 -4.67 -1.70 -14.98
CA TRP A 218 -4.39 -2.79 -14.06
C TRP A 218 -5.45 -2.89 -12.94
N ALA A 219 -5.72 -4.10 -12.50
CA ALA A 219 -6.52 -4.37 -11.31
C ALA A 219 -5.82 -5.37 -10.41
N GLY A 220 -5.91 -5.19 -9.09
CA GLY A 220 -5.30 -6.09 -8.12
C GLY A 220 -6.01 -6.10 -6.78
N LEU A 221 -5.69 -7.12 -6.00
CA LEU A 221 -6.35 -7.42 -4.75
C LEU A 221 -5.45 -7.05 -3.56
N ARG A 222 -5.90 -6.11 -2.74
CA ARG A 222 -5.23 -5.73 -1.50
C ARG A 222 -5.63 -6.70 -0.39
N PRO A 223 -4.70 -7.24 0.39
CA PRO A 223 -5.01 -8.10 1.53
C PRO A 223 -5.48 -7.25 2.71
N ALA A 224 -6.76 -6.93 2.77
CA ALA A 224 -7.34 -6.05 3.78
C ALA A 224 -7.82 -6.82 5.01
N THR A 225 -7.63 -6.26 6.19
CA THR A 225 -8.24 -6.70 7.45
C THR A 225 -9.47 -5.85 7.78
N PRO A 226 -10.40 -6.34 8.60
CA PRO A 226 -11.56 -5.54 9.02
C PRO A 226 -11.21 -4.26 9.78
N SER A 227 -10.10 -4.26 10.52
CA SER A 227 -9.61 -3.10 11.27
C SER A 227 -8.82 -2.11 10.41
N GLY A 228 -8.39 -2.51 9.20
CA GLY A 228 -7.43 -1.76 8.39
C GLY A 228 -5.98 -1.84 8.89
N ALA A 229 -5.73 -2.42 10.07
CA ALA A 229 -4.40 -2.60 10.63
C ALA A 229 -3.81 -3.97 10.21
N PRO A 230 -2.49 -4.08 10.01
CA PRO A 230 -1.84 -5.36 9.73
C PRO A 230 -1.87 -6.28 10.94
N ILE A 231 -1.62 -7.58 10.71
CA ILE A 231 -1.45 -8.58 11.77
C ILE A 231 0.02 -8.97 11.77
N LEU A 232 0.71 -8.65 12.88
CA LEU A 232 2.14 -8.81 13.05
C LEU A 232 2.46 -9.66 14.28
N GLY A 233 3.52 -10.49 14.20
CA GLY A 233 4.07 -11.17 15.36
C GLY A 233 3.78 -12.66 15.44
N ALA A 234 3.84 -13.21 16.66
CA ALA A 234 3.71 -14.63 16.92
C ALA A 234 2.30 -15.16 16.68
N THR A 235 2.20 -16.45 16.45
CA THR A 235 0.96 -17.21 16.41
C THR A 235 0.89 -18.18 17.61
N PRO A 236 -0.24 -18.82 17.85
CA PRO A 236 -0.33 -19.92 18.81
C PRO A 236 0.58 -21.11 18.47
N VAL A 237 1.00 -21.23 17.21
CA VAL A 237 1.95 -22.26 16.77
C VAL A 237 3.38 -21.73 16.90
N SER A 238 4.14 -22.32 17.81
CA SER A 238 5.52 -21.96 18.08
C SER A 238 6.38 -21.98 16.81
N GLY A 239 7.23 -20.98 16.59
CA GLY A 239 8.07 -20.87 15.38
C GLY A 239 7.34 -20.35 14.14
N LEU A 240 6.03 -20.04 14.21
CA LEU A 240 5.27 -19.48 13.10
C LEU A 240 4.86 -18.03 13.41
N TRP A 241 5.21 -17.12 12.50
CA TRP A 241 5.07 -15.68 12.64
C TRP A 241 4.28 -15.08 11.49
N LEU A 242 3.63 -13.95 11.72
CA LEU A 242 2.81 -13.24 10.74
C LEU A 242 3.38 -11.87 10.43
N ASN A 243 3.33 -11.50 9.15
CA ASN A 243 3.54 -10.16 8.62
C ASN A 243 2.55 -9.95 7.46
N VAL A 244 1.27 -9.71 7.77
CA VAL A 244 0.17 -9.86 6.82
C VAL A 244 -0.91 -8.78 6.99
N GLY A 245 -1.79 -8.66 6.01
CA GLY A 245 -3.03 -7.88 6.17
C GLY A 245 -2.86 -6.36 6.04
N HIS A 246 -1.83 -5.86 5.36
CA HIS A 246 -1.49 -4.44 5.27
C HIS A 246 -2.43 -3.62 4.37
N GLY A 247 -3.34 -4.24 3.66
CA GLY A 247 -4.29 -3.56 2.77
C GLY A 247 -3.60 -2.65 1.75
N ALA A 248 -4.03 -1.40 1.68
CA ALA A 248 -3.48 -0.40 0.75
C ALA A 248 -2.15 0.22 1.23
N LEU A 249 -1.76 0.03 2.49
CA LEU A 249 -0.60 0.69 3.10
C LEU A 249 0.62 -0.22 3.22
N GLY A 250 0.62 -1.37 2.56
CA GLY A 250 1.68 -2.36 2.70
C GLY A 250 3.06 -1.83 2.37
N PHE A 251 3.20 -1.03 1.32
CA PHE A 251 4.46 -0.40 0.95
C PHE A 251 4.93 0.61 2.01
N THR A 252 4.04 1.51 2.43
CA THR A 252 4.32 2.53 3.45
C THR A 252 4.76 1.92 4.77
N MET A 253 4.13 0.82 5.18
CA MET A 253 4.41 0.15 6.46
C MET A 253 5.55 -0.88 6.39
N SER A 254 6.08 -1.20 5.21
CA SER A 254 6.93 -2.37 4.99
C SER A 254 8.15 -2.44 5.91
N PHE A 255 8.90 -1.36 6.05
CA PHE A 255 10.10 -1.31 6.90
C PHE A 255 9.77 -1.40 8.39
N GLY A 256 8.71 -0.69 8.84
CA GLY A 256 8.26 -0.74 10.23
C GLY A 256 7.78 -2.13 10.61
N SER A 257 6.91 -2.73 9.80
CA SER A 257 6.40 -4.09 10.02
C SER A 257 7.52 -5.14 10.01
N ALA A 258 8.44 -5.05 9.05
CA ALA A 258 9.58 -5.95 8.96
C ALA A 258 10.48 -5.84 10.20
N ARG A 259 10.75 -4.62 10.68
CA ARG A 259 11.55 -4.39 11.89
C ARG A 259 10.88 -4.98 13.12
N ILE A 260 9.59 -4.75 13.31
CA ILE A 260 8.82 -5.31 14.43
C ILE A 260 8.92 -6.84 14.44
N VAL A 261 8.60 -7.50 13.32
CA VAL A 261 8.62 -8.96 13.24
C VAL A 261 10.01 -9.52 13.44
N ALA A 262 11.04 -8.89 12.87
CA ALA A 262 12.42 -9.31 13.05
C ALA A 262 12.90 -9.18 14.50
N ASP A 263 12.53 -8.10 15.21
CA ASP A 263 12.87 -7.91 16.60
C ASP A 263 12.19 -8.95 17.49
N LEU A 264 10.91 -9.23 17.25
CA LEU A 264 10.18 -10.27 17.99
C LEU A 264 10.77 -11.68 17.79
N ILE A 265 11.12 -12.06 16.56
CA ILE A 265 11.78 -13.34 16.26
C ILE A 265 13.13 -13.45 16.99
N ALA A 266 13.84 -12.35 17.10
CA ALA A 266 15.13 -12.28 17.79
C ALA A 266 15.01 -12.12 19.33
N GLY A 267 13.81 -12.18 19.88
CA GLY A 267 13.56 -12.01 21.33
C GLY A 267 13.80 -10.57 21.84
N ARG A 268 13.80 -9.58 20.93
CA ARG A 268 13.90 -8.16 21.29
C ARG A 268 12.51 -7.55 21.46
N PRO A 269 12.34 -6.55 22.34
CA PRO A 269 11.07 -5.86 22.48
C PRO A 269 10.72 -5.07 21.20
N SER A 270 9.43 -4.99 20.89
CA SER A 270 8.96 -4.11 19.82
C SER A 270 9.21 -2.64 20.17
N PRO A 271 9.62 -1.80 19.21
CA PRO A 271 9.79 -0.37 19.42
C PRO A 271 8.45 0.39 19.61
N LEU A 272 7.34 -0.26 19.29
CA LEU A 272 5.98 0.29 19.34
C LEU A 272 5.06 -0.67 20.11
N SER A 273 3.95 -0.14 20.68
CA SER A 273 2.86 -0.99 21.15
C SER A 273 2.30 -1.84 20.02
N LEU A 274 2.03 -3.10 20.30
CA LEU A 274 1.42 -4.04 19.36
C LEU A 274 -0.09 -4.16 19.56
N ASP A 275 -0.70 -3.30 20.38
CA ASP A 275 -2.13 -3.31 20.62
C ASP A 275 -2.91 -3.12 19.32
N GLY A 276 -3.77 -4.08 19.01
CA GLY A 276 -4.54 -4.12 17.76
C GLY A 276 -3.76 -4.60 16.52
N LEU A 277 -2.46 -4.89 16.63
CA LEU A 277 -1.61 -5.42 15.55
C LEU A 277 -1.37 -6.93 15.66
N GLN A 278 -1.79 -7.57 16.73
CA GLN A 278 -1.59 -9.00 16.93
C GLN A 278 -2.81 -9.81 16.51
N LEU A 279 -2.60 -11.09 16.19
CA LEU A 279 -3.67 -12.03 15.97
C LEU A 279 -4.54 -12.08 17.23
N ARG A 280 -5.83 -11.83 17.08
CA ARG A 280 -6.79 -12.01 18.19
C ARG A 280 -7.14 -13.48 18.29
N GLY A 281 -7.07 -14.01 19.51
CA GLY A 281 -7.47 -15.37 19.83
C GLY A 281 -8.97 -15.59 19.69
#